data_99b9607023d154cfc9536b9324d0e869
#
_entry.id   99b9607023d154cfc9536b9324d0e869
#
_cell.length_a   1.000
_cell.length_b   1.000
_cell.length_c   1.000
_cell.angle_alpha   90.00
_cell.angle_beta   90.00
_cell.angle_gamma   90.00
#
_symmetry.space_group_name_H-M   'P 1'
#
loop_
_entity.id
_entity.type
_entity.pdbx_description
1 polymer ?
#
loop_
_entity_poly.entity_id
_entity_poly.type
_entity_poly.pdbx_seq_one_letter_code
_entity_poly.pdbx_strand_id
1 'polypeptide(L)'
;MVQNVDVFICGSGSAGICAATWLARYGITCKIVDSRSGPLKVGQADGVQCRTVEVFDSFGIAEELLRESYHVLEVTFWSSDGKGGIIRSSRAPDRENGLSHQPHVILNQARINALLLDAMKRFNGQEVDYGYTVKDVQVDSAKASDPEAYCVTVTTEKDGTEEVFKAKYVLVSAIQNAPRNISHFV
;
A
#
# COMPACT_ATOMS: atom_id res chain seq x y z
N MET A 1 5.55 -25.54 11.36
CA MET A 1 5.02 -24.93 12.62
C MET A 1 4.01 -23.87 12.23
N VAL A 2 2.86 -23.77 12.92
CA VAL A 2 1.88 -22.70 12.70
C VAL A 2 2.36 -21.47 13.47
N GLN A 3 2.44 -20.31 12.80
CA GLN A 3 2.81 -19.05 13.42
C GLN A 3 1.55 -18.19 13.64
N ASN A 4 1.42 -17.58 14.81
CA ASN A 4 0.33 -16.66 15.12
C ASN A 4 0.81 -15.22 14.93
N VAL A 5 0.01 -14.39 14.27
CA VAL A 5 0.27 -12.96 14.05
C VAL A 5 -1.02 -12.16 14.26
N ASP A 6 -0.95 -10.96 14.80
CA ASP A 6 -2.18 -10.17 14.97
C ASP A 6 -2.75 -9.75 13.62
N VAL A 7 -1.91 -9.25 12.73
CA VAL A 7 -2.31 -8.80 11.39
C VAL A 7 -1.45 -9.47 10.32
N PHE A 8 -2.08 -10.06 9.31
CA PHE A 8 -1.40 -10.59 8.13
C PHE A 8 -1.74 -9.73 6.91
N ILE A 9 -0.73 -9.28 6.17
CA ILE A 9 -0.91 -8.42 4.99
C ILE A 9 -0.43 -9.16 3.74
N CYS A 10 -1.35 -9.37 2.81
CA CYS A 10 -1.10 -10.00 1.51
C CYS A 10 -0.75 -8.93 0.47
N GLY A 11 0.50 -8.80 0.12
CA GLY A 11 1.01 -7.86 -0.89
C GLY A 11 1.65 -6.59 -0.31
N SER A 12 2.84 -6.28 -0.80
CA SER A 12 3.62 -5.09 -0.48
C SER A 12 3.54 -4.02 -1.58
N GLY A 13 2.35 -3.80 -2.12
CA GLY A 13 2.02 -2.58 -2.87
C GLY A 13 1.95 -1.37 -1.94
N SER A 14 1.78 -0.16 -2.49
CA SER A 14 1.75 1.08 -1.67
C SER A 14 0.71 1.01 -0.55
N ALA A 15 -0.47 0.41 -0.79
CA ALA A 15 -1.50 0.25 0.23
C ALA A 15 -1.08 -0.68 1.37
N GLY A 16 -0.50 -1.85 1.03
CA GLY A 16 -0.04 -2.83 2.04
C GLY A 16 1.11 -2.28 2.88
N ILE A 17 2.10 -1.63 2.25
CA ILE A 17 3.21 -1.01 2.97
C ILE A 17 2.70 0.14 3.84
N CYS A 18 1.79 0.99 3.34
CA CYS A 18 1.23 2.09 4.12
C CYS A 18 0.49 1.57 5.38
N ALA A 19 -0.32 0.51 5.23
CA ALA A 19 -0.97 -0.14 6.37
C ALA A 19 0.04 -0.70 7.37
N ALA A 20 1.07 -1.42 6.88
CA ALA A 20 2.14 -1.94 7.72
C ALA A 20 2.93 -0.83 8.44
N THR A 21 3.15 0.32 7.78
CA THR A 21 3.79 1.50 8.39
C THR A 21 2.95 2.08 9.54
N TRP A 22 1.62 2.15 9.39
CA TRP A 22 0.73 2.53 10.48
C TRP A 22 0.82 1.55 11.66
N LEU A 23 0.73 0.25 11.39
CA LEU A 23 0.84 -0.77 12.43
C LEU A 23 2.19 -0.66 13.16
N ALA A 24 3.29 -0.51 12.41
CA ALA A 24 4.62 -0.33 12.98
C ALA A 24 4.71 0.91 13.88
N ARG A 25 4.10 2.02 13.47
CA ARG A 25 4.05 3.26 14.26
C ARG A 25 3.30 3.09 15.58
N TYR A 26 2.26 2.25 15.60
CA TYR A 26 1.52 1.91 16.82
C TYR A 26 2.15 0.78 17.63
N GLY A 27 3.30 0.26 17.21
CA GLY A 27 3.97 -0.86 17.89
C GLY A 27 3.27 -2.21 17.68
N ILE A 28 2.40 -2.31 16.69
CA ILE A 28 1.70 -3.55 16.34
C ILE A 28 2.53 -4.30 15.31
N THR A 29 2.94 -5.51 15.66
CA THR A 29 3.62 -6.42 14.73
C THR A 29 2.64 -7.00 13.73
N CYS A 30 3.04 -7.00 12.46
CA CYS A 30 2.29 -7.69 11.41
C CYS A 30 3.22 -8.59 10.59
N LYS A 31 2.64 -9.55 9.90
CA LYS A 31 3.32 -10.30 8.85
C LYS A 31 2.89 -9.71 7.51
N ILE A 32 3.80 -9.08 6.80
CA ILE A 32 3.55 -8.59 5.44
C ILE A 32 4.38 -9.40 4.45
N VAL A 33 3.70 -9.97 3.45
CA VAL A 33 4.33 -10.86 2.47
C VAL A 33 4.06 -10.38 1.04
N ASP A 34 4.97 -10.72 0.13
CA ASP A 34 4.80 -10.45 -1.30
C ASP A 34 5.43 -11.58 -2.14
N SER A 35 4.80 -11.91 -3.27
CA SER A 35 5.29 -12.93 -4.20
C SER A 35 6.50 -12.49 -5.01
N ARG A 36 6.77 -11.19 -5.09
CA ARG A 36 7.98 -10.66 -5.74
C ARG A 36 9.24 -11.07 -4.97
N SER A 37 10.37 -11.09 -5.65
CA SER A 37 11.68 -11.37 -5.06
C SER A 37 12.29 -10.19 -4.28
N GLY A 38 11.62 -9.04 -4.24
CA GLY A 38 12.11 -7.84 -3.58
C GLY A 38 11.21 -6.62 -3.80
N PRO A 39 11.62 -5.45 -3.32
CA PRO A 39 10.87 -4.22 -3.47
C PRO A 39 10.56 -3.85 -4.92
N LEU A 40 9.51 -3.07 -5.11
CA LEU A 40 9.14 -2.53 -6.42
C LEU A 40 10.28 -1.67 -6.97
N LYS A 41 10.70 -1.93 -8.21
CA LYS A 41 11.80 -1.19 -8.88
C LYS A 41 11.27 -0.12 -9.84
N VAL A 42 10.09 -0.33 -10.41
CA VAL A 42 9.44 0.57 -11.37
C VAL A 42 7.98 0.72 -10.95
N GLY A 43 7.50 1.95 -10.89
CA GLY A 43 6.12 2.26 -10.52
C GLY A 43 5.15 2.21 -11.70
N GLN A 44 3.86 2.16 -11.40
CA GLN A 44 2.75 2.27 -12.34
C GLN A 44 1.91 3.53 -12.11
N ALA A 45 2.08 4.20 -10.97
CA ALA A 45 1.36 5.41 -10.59
C ALA A 45 2.30 6.32 -9.79
N ASP A 46 2.38 7.59 -10.18
CA ASP A 46 3.35 8.53 -9.63
C ASP A 46 2.70 9.71 -8.89
N GLY A 47 1.38 9.93 -9.07
CA GLY A 47 0.65 11.04 -8.45
C GLY A 47 0.32 10.78 -6.98
N VAL A 48 0.65 11.75 -6.11
CA VAL A 48 0.36 11.73 -4.67
C VAL A 48 -0.47 12.95 -4.30
N GLN A 49 -1.74 12.74 -4.02
CA GLN A 49 -2.68 13.80 -3.65
C GLN A 49 -2.38 14.40 -2.29
N CYS A 50 -2.80 15.65 -2.07
CA CYS A 50 -2.58 16.43 -0.85
C CYS A 50 -2.85 15.63 0.44
N ARG A 51 -3.97 14.91 0.50
CA ARG A 51 -4.34 14.09 1.67
C ARG A 51 -3.34 12.97 1.94
N THR A 52 -2.80 12.35 0.89
CA THR A 52 -1.77 11.31 1.06
C THR A 52 -0.46 11.92 1.56
N VAL A 53 -0.09 13.12 1.10
CA VAL A 53 1.07 13.84 1.62
C VAL A 53 0.90 14.18 3.10
N GLU A 54 -0.30 14.59 3.54
CA GLU A 54 -0.60 14.81 4.97
C GLU A 54 -0.44 13.52 5.80
N VAL A 55 -0.85 12.37 5.25
CA VAL A 55 -0.61 11.07 5.90
C VAL A 55 0.89 10.80 5.99
N PHE A 56 1.65 11.05 4.94
CA PHE A 56 3.11 10.86 4.94
C PHE A 56 3.83 11.83 5.87
N ASP A 57 3.29 13.03 6.04
CA ASP A 57 3.76 13.99 7.04
C ASP A 57 3.64 13.41 8.46
N SER A 58 2.52 12.74 8.75
CA SER A 58 2.35 12.03 10.02
C SER A 58 3.37 10.92 10.25
N PHE A 59 3.95 10.33 9.22
CA PHE A 59 5.06 9.36 9.32
C PHE A 59 6.44 10.02 9.41
N GLY A 60 6.52 11.36 9.24
CA GLY A 60 7.77 12.10 9.20
C GLY A 60 8.58 11.89 7.93
N ILE A 61 7.92 11.57 6.80
CA ILE A 61 8.57 11.36 5.49
C ILE A 61 8.13 12.40 4.43
N ALA A 62 7.22 13.32 4.76
CA ALA A 62 6.73 14.29 3.79
C ALA A 62 7.82 15.23 3.30
N GLU A 63 8.74 15.68 4.17
CA GLU A 63 9.81 16.59 3.76
C GLU A 63 10.71 15.97 2.69
N GLU A 64 11.10 14.70 2.86
CA GLU A 64 11.92 13.98 1.89
C GLU A 64 11.16 13.75 0.58
N LEU A 65 9.89 13.33 0.66
CA LEU A 65 9.02 13.17 -0.49
C LEU A 65 8.89 14.49 -1.28
N LEU A 66 8.62 15.60 -0.60
CA LEU A 66 8.43 16.92 -1.23
C LEU A 66 9.71 17.42 -1.92
N ARG A 67 10.87 17.15 -1.33
CA ARG A 67 12.16 17.55 -1.89
C ARG A 67 12.49 16.82 -3.18
N GLU A 68 12.08 15.57 -3.31
CA GLU A 68 12.36 14.72 -4.47
C GLU A 68 11.28 14.78 -5.54
N SER A 69 10.09 15.30 -5.22
CA SER A 69 8.92 15.26 -6.08
C SER A 69 8.77 16.50 -6.97
N TYR A 70 8.01 16.34 -8.07
CA TYR A 70 7.52 17.46 -8.86
C TYR A 70 6.19 17.94 -8.28
N HIS A 71 6.07 19.24 -8.00
CA HIS A 71 4.86 19.87 -7.48
C HIS A 71 3.91 20.21 -8.62
N VAL A 72 2.69 19.67 -8.59
CA VAL A 72 1.66 19.97 -9.59
C VAL A 72 0.96 21.26 -9.21
N LEU A 73 1.14 22.31 -10.02
CA LEU A 73 0.57 23.62 -9.76
C LEU A 73 -0.73 23.85 -10.51
N GLU A 74 -0.84 23.26 -11.70
CA GLU A 74 -1.97 23.47 -12.61
C GLU A 74 -2.18 22.28 -13.53
N VAL A 75 -3.39 22.14 -14.03
CA VAL A 75 -3.80 21.13 -15.00
C VAL A 75 -4.29 21.82 -16.27
N THR A 76 -3.85 21.35 -17.41
CA THR A 76 -4.26 21.85 -18.72
C THR A 76 -4.95 20.73 -19.50
N PHE A 77 -6.12 21.04 -20.05
CA PHE A 77 -6.88 20.11 -20.88
C PHE A 77 -6.75 20.51 -22.35
N TRP A 78 -6.61 19.51 -23.20
CA TRP A 78 -6.47 19.65 -24.64
C TRP A 78 -7.56 18.84 -25.34
N SER A 79 -8.10 19.38 -26.43
CA SER A 79 -9.12 18.73 -27.25
C SER A 79 -8.81 18.88 -28.73
N SER A 80 -9.47 18.08 -29.58
CA SER A 80 -9.37 18.24 -31.04
C SER A 80 -9.95 19.58 -31.46
N ASP A 81 -9.31 20.23 -32.42
CA ASP A 81 -9.78 21.45 -33.09
C ASP A 81 -10.80 21.17 -34.21
N GLY A 82 -11.12 19.90 -34.49
CA GLY A 82 -11.98 19.46 -35.59
C GLY A 82 -11.35 19.54 -36.97
N LYS A 83 -10.08 19.96 -37.08
CA LYS A 83 -9.35 20.13 -38.34
C LYS A 83 -8.09 19.26 -38.40
N GLY A 84 -7.97 18.31 -37.49
CA GLY A 84 -6.80 17.40 -37.38
C GLY A 84 -5.68 17.91 -36.46
N GLY A 85 -5.87 19.04 -35.76
CA GLY A 85 -4.98 19.57 -34.73
C GLY A 85 -5.56 19.43 -33.32
N ILE A 86 -4.81 19.95 -32.34
CA ILE A 86 -5.21 20.04 -30.94
C ILE A 86 -5.17 21.48 -30.46
N ILE A 87 -6.14 21.84 -29.61
CA ILE A 87 -6.21 23.16 -28.96
C ILE A 87 -6.32 22.97 -27.45
N ARG A 88 -5.79 23.93 -26.70
CA ARG A 88 -5.99 23.98 -25.25
C ARG A 88 -7.43 24.40 -24.96
N SER A 89 -8.25 23.46 -24.43
CA SER A 89 -9.64 23.70 -24.12
C SER A 89 -9.85 24.36 -22.75
N SER A 90 -9.00 24.04 -21.77
CA SER A 90 -9.03 24.72 -20.47
C SER A 90 -7.70 24.63 -19.74
N ARG A 91 -7.54 25.48 -18.72
CA ARG A 91 -6.44 25.49 -17.75
C ARG A 91 -7.02 25.88 -16.39
N ALA A 92 -6.69 25.13 -15.36
CA ALA A 92 -7.16 25.38 -14.01
C ALA A 92 -6.03 25.14 -13.00
N PRO A 93 -6.04 25.80 -11.84
CA PRO A 93 -5.21 25.38 -10.71
C PRO A 93 -5.50 23.93 -10.40
N ASP A 94 -4.47 23.16 -10.03
CA ASP A 94 -4.63 21.73 -9.69
C ASP A 94 -5.52 21.52 -8.45
N ARG A 95 -5.46 22.45 -7.51
CA ARG A 95 -6.22 22.42 -6.27
C ARG A 95 -6.80 23.78 -5.90
N GLU A 96 -7.91 23.77 -5.15
CA GLU A 96 -8.44 24.98 -4.53
C GLU A 96 -7.57 25.42 -3.34
N ASN A 97 -7.40 26.74 -3.21
CA ASN A 97 -6.63 27.30 -2.12
C ASN A 97 -7.33 27.06 -0.75
N GLY A 98 -6.56 26.74 0.26
CA GLY A 98 -7.03 26.65 1.65
C GLY A 98 -7.60 25.30 2.06
N LEU A 99 -7.73 24.30 1.14
CA LEU A 99 -8.23 22.96 1.48
C LEU A 99 -7.15 22.08 2.12
N SER A 100 -5.88 22.30 1.79
CA SER A 100 -4.75 21.58 2.38
C SER A 100 -3.52 22.48 2.42
N HIS A 101 -2.66 22.29 3.42
CA HIS A 101 -1.34 22.91 3.49
C HIS A 101 -0.31 22.15 2.65
N GLN A 102 -0.61 20.91 2.25
CA GLN A 102 0.28 20.09 1.43
C GLN A 102 -0.05 20.19 -0.07
N PRO A 103 0.96 20.12 -0.97
CA PRO A 103 0.74 20.12 -2.41
C PRO A 103 0.30 18.74 -2.94
N HIS A 104 -0.26 18.72 -4.15
CA HIS A 104 -0.27 17.53 -4.99
C HIS A 104 1.10 17.39 -5.65
N VAL A 105 1.69 16.19 -5.61
CA VAL A 105 3.03 15.95 -6.12
C VAL A 105 3.09 14.69 -6.99
N ILE A 106 4.14 14.62 -7.81
CA ILE A 106 4.47 13.45 -8.62
C ILE A 106 5.85 12.95 -8.19
N LEU A 107 5.91 11.69 -7.78
CA LEU A 107 7.15 10.97 -7.48
C LEU A 107 6.97 9.51 -7.89
N ASN A 108 8.03 8.89 -8.41
CA ASN A 108 7.99 7.49 -8.82
C ASN A 108 7.52 6.57 -7.68
N GLN A 109 6.56 5.70 -7.95
CA GLN A 109 5.94 4.81 -6.94
C GLN A 109 6.95 3.93 -6.20
N ALA A 110 8.00 3.47 -6.88
CA ALA A 110 9.04 2.67 -6.21
C ALA A 110 9.77 3.51 -5.16
N ARG A 111 10.00 4.82 -5.42
CA ARG A 111 10.61 5.72 -4.44
C ARG A 111 9.67 6.03 -3.28
N ILE A 112 8.38 6.24 -3.55
CA ILE A 112 7.34 6.40 -2.51
C ILE A 112 7.32 5.18 -1.59
N ASN A 113 7.31 3.98 -2.18
CA ASN A 113 7.34 2.73 -1.41
C ASN A 113 8.63 2.59 -0.58
N ALA A 114 9.78 3.01 -1.11
CA ALA A 114 11.04 2.99 -0.36
C ALA A 114 10.97 3.88 0.89
N LEU A 115 10.43 5.10 0.78
CA LEU A 115 10.22 5.99 1.92
C LEU A 115 9.33 5.37 3.01
N LEU A 116 8.26 4.69 2.61
CA LEU A 116 7.37 3.99 3.54
C LEU A 116 8.06 2.79 4.19
N LEU A 117 8.82 1.99 3.44
CA LEU A 117 9.60 0.86 3.97
C LEU A 117 10.63 1.32 5.01
N ASP A 118 11.34 2.41 4.72
CA ASP A 118 12.31 3.00 5.64
C ASP A 118 11.63 3.53 6.91
N ALA A 119 10.45 4.15 6.78
CA ALA A 119 9.66 4.59 7.93
C ALA A 119 9.17 3.41 8.78
N MET A 120 8.63 2.37 8.15
CA MET A 120 8.20 1.15 8.82
C MET A 120 9.33 0.50 9.62
N LYS A 121 10.51 0.35 8.99
CA LYS A 121 11.70 -0.20 9.65
C LYS A 121 12.16 0.67 10.83
N ARG A 122 12.12 2.01 10.71
CA ARG A 122 12.47 2.93 11.81
C ARG A 122 11.53 2.83 13.00
N PHE A 123 10.23 2.59 12.77
CA PHE A 123 9.26 2.56 13.86
C PHE A 123 9.40 1.33 14.75
N ASN A 124 9.52 0.14 14.19
CA ASN A 124 9.58 -1.09 15.00
C ASN A 124 10.47 -2.21 14.42
N GLY A 125 11.29 -1.91 13.40
CA GLY A 125 12.14 -2.92 12.75
C GLY A 125 11.41 -3.83 11.77
N GLN A 126 10.12 -3.59 11.47
CA GLN A 126 9.31 -4.39 10.56
C GLN A 126 9.88 -4.34 9.13
N GLU A 127 9.91 -5.50 8.48
CA GLU A 127 10.33 -5.67 7.09
C GLU A 127 9.30 -6.51 6.32
N VAL A 128 9.37 -6.46 4.98
CA VAL A 128 8.52 -7.28 4.10
C VAL A 128 9.20 -8.61 3.84
N ASP A 129 8.46 -9.69 3.94
CA ASP A 129 8.91 -11.02 3.54
C ASP A 129 8.59 -11.26 2.07
N TYR A 130 9.60 -11.27 1.24
CA TYR A 130 9.49 -11.50 -0.20
C TYR A 130 9.57 -12.98 -0.57
N GLY A 131 9.05 -13.31 -1.77
CA GLY A 131 9.03 -14.66 -2.31
C GLY A 131 7.90 -15.54 -1.78
N TYR A 132 6.92 -14.98 -1.07
CA TYR A 132 5.77 -15.67 -0.56
C TYR A 132 4.56 -15.55 -1.48
N THR A 133 4.01 -16.66 -1.93
CA THR A 133 2.73 -16.71 -2.65
C THR A 133 1.62 -17.13 -1.69
N VAL A 134 0.61 -16.30 -1.51
CA VAL A 134 -0.59 -16.66 -0.72
C VAL A 134 -1.45 -17.60 -1.57
N LYS A 135 -1.71 -18.80 -1.08
CA LYS A 135 -2.49 -19.85 -1.75
C LYS A 135 -3.95 -19.84 -1.33
N ASP A 136 -4.20 -19.66 -0.02
CA ASP A 136 -5.56 -19.72 0.52
C ASP A 136 -5.68 -18.85 1.78
N VAL A 137 -6.91 -18.36 2.01
CA VAL A 137 -7.30 -17.64 3.22
C VAL A 137 -8.66 -18.18 3.67
N GLN A 138 -8.74 -18.72 4.87
CA GLN A 138 -9.95 -19.28 5.46
C GLN A 138 -10.29 -18.57 6.76
N VAL A 139 -11.56 -18.21 6.94
CA VAL A 139 -12.05 -17.58 8.17
C VAL A 139 -12.93 -18.56 8.93
N ASP A 140 -12.60 -18.80 10.19
CA ASP A 140 -13.46 -19.52 11.14
C ASP A 140 -14.53 -18.56 11.66
N SER A 141 -15.69 -18.55 10.99
CA SER A 141 -16.79 -17.65 11.31
C SER A 141 -17.38 -17.87 12.71
N ALA A 142 -17.20 -19.07 13.29
CA ALA A 142 -17.65 -19.35 14.65
C ALA A 142 -16.82 -18.60 15.70
N LYS A 143 -15.60 -18.22 15.37
CA LYS A 143 -14.68 -17.47 16.24
C LYS A 143 -14.52 -16.01 15.84
N ALA A 144 -15.12 -15.57 14.75
CA ALA A 144 -14.90 -14.22 14.20
C ALA A 144 -15.40 -13.09 15.12
N SER A 145 -16.33 -13.36 16.03
CA SER A 145 -16.81 -12.41 17.04
C SER A 145 -15.91 -12.28 18.28
N ASP A 146 -14.94 -13.16 18.46
CA ASP A 146 -13.98 -13.09 19.56
C ASP A 146 -12.73 -12.29 19.11
N PRO A 147 -12.49 -11.08 19.65
CA PRO A 147 -11.38 -10.23 19.24
C PRO A 147 -10.00 -10.81 19.57
N GLU A 148 -9.94 -11.79 20.48
CA GLU A 148 -8.69 -12.45 20.85
C GLU A 148 -8.41 -13.71 20.04
N ALA A 149 -9.38 -14.18 19.25
CA ALA A 149 -9.22 -15.39 18.46
C ALA A 149 -8.41 -15.16 17.19
N TYR A 150 -7.45 -16.04 16.92
CA TYR A 150 -6.77 -16.14 15.62
C TYR A 150 -7.67 -16.92 14.65
N CYS A 151 -8.76 -16.28 14.23
CA CYS A 151 -9.82 -16.91 13.45
C CYS A 151 -9.51 -17.04 11.95
N VAL A 152 -8.44 -16.40 11.45
CA VAL A 152 -8.07 -16.48 10.04
C VAL A 152 -6.86 -17.40 9.86
N THR A 153 -6.97 -18.35 8.95
CA THR A 153 -5.86 -19.22 8.53
C THR A 153 -5.40 -18.80 7.15
N VAL A 154 -4.10 -18.47 7.01
CA VAL A 154 -3.48 -18.10 5.74
C VAL A 154 -2.46 -19.16 5.36
N THR A 155 -2.66 -19.78 4.21
CA THR A 155 -1.71 -20.74 3.62
C THR A 155 -0.87 -20.04 2.56
N THR A 156 0.43 -20.12 2.71
CA THR A 156 1.42 -19.52 1.81
C THR A 156 2.38 -20.57 1.28
N GLU A 157 3.07 -20.27 0.19
CA GLU A 157 4.17 -21.09 -0.35
C GLU A 157 5.38 -20.19 -0.58
N LYS A 158 6.54 -20.68 -0.15
CA LYS A 158 7.85 -20.09 -0.44
C LYS A 158 8.84 -21.19 -0.80
N ASP A 159 9.52 -21.03 -1.94
CA ASP A 159 10.53 -21.98 -2.43
C ASP A 159 10.02 -23.45 -2.47
N GLY A 160 8.72 -23.64 -2.86
CA GLY A 160 8.08 -24.95 -2.90
C GLY A 160 7.68 -25.52 -1.53
N THR A 161 7.90 -24.78 -0.46
CA THR A 161 7.51 -25.18 0.91
C THR A 161 6.26 -24.43 1.34
N GLU A 162 5.27 -25.18 1.83
CA GLU A 162 4.04 -24.59 2.37
C GLU A 162 4.23 -24.17 3.82
N GLU A 163 3.77 -22.95 4.14
CA GLU A 163 3.74 -22.39 5.47
C GLU A 163 2.34 -21.91 5.82
N VAL A 164 1.92 -22.13 7.08
CA VAL A 164 0.58 -21.78 7.57
C VAL A 164 0.70 -20.75 8.70
N PHE A 165 -0.03 -19.66 8.54
CA PHE A 165 -0.17 -18.61 9.54
C PHE A 165 -1.60 -18.58 10.08
N LYS A 166 -1.74 -18.23 11.37
CA LYS A 166 -3.03 -17.86 11.95
C LYS A 166 -3.01 -16.38 12.32
N ALA A 167 -4.04 -15.66 11.93
CA ALA A 167 -4.15 -14.24 12.15
C ALA A 167 -5.47 -13.86 12.81
N LYS A 168 -5.49 -12.76 13.55
CA LYS A 168 -6.74 -12.11 13.98
C LYS A 168 -7.38 -11.38 12.80
N TYR A 169 -6.57 -10.66 12.02
CA TYR A 169 -7.01 -9.88 10.86
C TYR A 169 -6.13 -10.15 9.63
N VAL A 170 -6.74 -10.11 8.46
CA VAL A 170 -6.03 -10.19 7.18
C VAL A 170 -6.39 -9.00 6.31
N LEU A 171 -5.38 -8.31 5.78
CA LEU A 171 -5.51 -7.28 4.76
C LEU A 171 -5.01 -7.82 3.42
N VAL A 172 -5.89 -7.83 2.41
CA VAL A 172 -5.52 -8.20 1.04
C VAL A 172 -5.33 -6.93 0.22
N SER A 173 -4.08 -6.64 -0.15
CA SER A 173 -3.70 -5.47 -0.96
C SER A 173 -3.06 -5.84 -2.30
N ALA A 174 -3.16 -7.13 -2.71
CA ALA A 174 -2.67 -7.65 -3.97
C ALA A 174 -3.82 -7.85 -4.97
N ILE A 175 -3.75 -7.21 -6.14
CA ILE A 175 -4.81 -7.30 -7.17
C ILE A 175 -4.63 -8.52 -8.10
N GLN A 176 -3.42 -9.01 -8.31
CA GLN A 176 -3.13 -9.91 -9.43
C GLN A 176 -3.12 -11.41 -9.13
N ASN A 177 -3.12 -11.87 -7.88
CA ASN A 177 -3.14 -13.30 -7.54
C ASN A 177 -3.90 -13.60 -6.24
N ALA A 178 -4.90 -12.81 -5.90
CA ALA A 178 -5.77 -13.16 -4.79
C ALA A 178 -6.47 -14.50 -5.11
N PRO A 179 -6.41 -15.50 -4.22
CA PRO A 179 -7.17 -16.73 -4.41
C PRO A 179 -8.63 -16.40 -4.68
N ARG A 180 -9.28 -17.12 -5.61
CA ARG A 180 -10.68 -16.87 -6.02
C ARG A 180 -11.68 -16.91 -4.86
N ASN A 181 -11.29 -17.48 -3.73
CA ASN A 181 -12.13 -17.59 -2.53
C ASN A 181 -12.12 -16.33 -1.64
N ILE A 182 -11.27 -15.31 -1.91
CA ILE A 182 -11.23 -14.07 -1.13
C ILE A 182 -12.33 -13.07 -1.56
N SER A 183 -12.97 -13.26 -2.71
CA SER A 183 -13.97 -12.34 -3.27
C SER A 183 -15.30 -12.23 -2.48
N HIS A 184 -15.43 -12.90 -1.35
CA HIS A 184 -16.65 -12.88 -0.52
C HIS A 184 -16.51 -12.13 0.80
N PHE A 185 -15.39 -11.44 1.03
CA PHE A 185 -15.19 -10.64 2.25
C PHE A 185 -15.16 -9.14 1.87
N VAL A 186 -16.31 -8.53 1.86
CA VAL A 186 -16.54 -7.08 1.95
C VAL A 186 -17.39 -6.83 3.19
#